data_708ca428a904ffda780b99f6a4bad9ad
#
_entry.id   708ca428a904ffda780b99f6a4bad9ad
#
_cell.length_a   1.000
_cell.length_b   1.000
_cell.length_c   1.000
_cell.angle_alpha   90.00
_cell.angle_beta   90.00
_cell.angle_gamma   90.00
#
_symmetry.space_group_name_H-M   'P 1'
#
loop_
_entity.id
_entity.type
_entity.pdbx_description
1 polymer ?
#
loop_
_entity_poly.entity_id
_entity_poly.type
_entity_poly.pdbx_seq_one_letter_code
_entity_poly.pdbx_strand_id
1 'polypeptide(L)'
;MIVDWETCIGCGLCIEVCPLEAISMTPEKKASISEICVDCNTCTKVCPKEAIGLAPEPRVGGVKCLSCPISCTIKVDNTGACQRFVNQNGELVRSIPLQRYEDVKEIIGEDHEDVIRRPLITGIGAGTTYPDTKPAPYIVQSRMKGIDVITVVTEAPLSYSGIKVKVDTDLHMGNEGAPVLIGKKKVGHLCTEEYGSKILSLGGVNLLTGKDGIAVARLIVDIANQREVALKVEDGAELALQVGKAPLIDGEMGKRMRVGCGSASMGLFGRYFLEAADEVIVLDAHLIGQFTEHAAGRELGAKYSGIRLKARRSTPGRYFGEHGRGWGGTPIEDPIEIIEGFDSKIAKRGMTVLITETTAERAAMFRLEKNGKFTQTELTPKAKVAVDMIASNCEPSKVSAIFVGGSGGSARAGVTKIPVKLNRAIHEGRAKLTVGGAPAYILPGGGITFFVDVEKVMVRAFTFVPTPATVAPLEYTMRLKEYLEIGGHKEKIRKLKDVLKGIKR
;
A
#
# COMPACT_ATOMS: atom_id res chain seq x y z
N MET A 1 -17.87 -6.09 -8.56
CA MET A 1 -18.03 -7.19 -7.58
C MET A 1 -19.31 -7.94 -7.84
N ILE A 2 -19.32 -9.26 -7.64
CA ILE A 2 -20.50 -10.17 -7.68
C ILE A 2 -20.56 -10.99 -6.41
N VAL A 3 -21.75 -11.50 -6.10
CA VAL A 3 -21.98 -12.41 -4.96
C VAL A 3 -22.40 -13.78 -5.50
N ASP A 4 -21.71 -14.79 -5.07
CA ASP A 4 -22.16 -16.17 -5.23
C ASP A 4 -23.22 -16.46 -4.17
N TRP A 5 -24.46 -16.58 -4.64
CA TRP A 5 -25.60 -16.81 -3.75
C TRP A 5 -25.66 -18.21 -3.18
N GLU A 6 -25.06 -19.20 -3.82
CA GLU A 6 -24.99 -20.56 -3.27
C GLU A 6 -24.11 -20.59 -2.03
N THR A 7 -22.98 -19.92 -2.08
CA THR A 7 -22.00 -19.83 -0.99
C THR A 7 -22.37 -18.78 0.07
N CYS A 8 -23.15 -17.75 -0.28
CA CYS A 8 -23.53 -16.67 0.63
C CYS A 8 -24.44 -17.17 1.75
N ILE A 9 -24.06 -16.94 3.02
CA ILE A 9 -24.82 -17.33 4.21
C ILE A 9 -25.66 -16.19 4.81
N GLY A 10 -25.70 -15.02 4.19
CA GLY A 10 -26.49 -13.88 4.66
C GLY A 10 -26.05 -13.26 5.99
N CYS A 11 -24.77 -13.37 6.36
CA CYS A 11 -24.27 -12.88 7.66
C CYS A 11 -24.25 -11.34 7.80
N GLY A 12 -24.33 -10.59 6.70
CA GLY A 12 -24.39 -9.11 6.68
C GLY A 12 -23.07 -8.38 6.89
N LEU A 13 -21.96 -9.08 7.16
CA LEU A 13 -20.65 -8.42 7.41
C LEU A 13 -20.20 -7.53 6.25
N CYS A 14 -20.47 -7.92 5.02
CA CYS A 14 -20.14 -7.15 3.83
C CYS A 14 -20.91 -5.80 3.74
N ILE A 15 -22.13 -5.77 4.28
CA ILE A 15 -22.96 -4.54 4.35
C ILE A 15 -22.33 -3.55 5.32
N GLU A 16 -21.91 -4.05 6.50
CA GLU A 16 -21.35 -3.22 7.57
C GLU A 16 -20.04 -2.51 7.19
N VAL A 17 -19.25 -3.12 6.28
CA VAL A 17 -17.94 -2.56 5.87
C VAL A 17 -18.00 -1.80 4.56
N CYS A 18 -19.14 -1.80 3.86
CA CYS A 18 -19.24 -1.11 2.57
C CYS A 18 -19.22 0.41 2.76
N PRO A 19 -18.20 1.12 2.24
CA PRO A 19 -18.08 2.57 2.45
C PRO A 19 -19.12 3.38 1.70
N LEU A 20 -19.72 2.80 0.66
CA LEU A 20 -20.70 3.44 -0.21
C LEU A 20 -22.13 2.94 0.04
N GLU A 21 -22.31 2.06 1.03
CA GLU A 21 -23.61 1.42 1.28
C GLU A 21 -24.16 0.69 0.02
N ALA A 22 -23.24 0.24 -0.83
CA ALA A 22 -23.55 -0.40 -2.11
C ALA A 22 -24.04 -1.84 -1.98
N ILE A 23 -24.16 -2.36 -0.78
CA ILE A 23 -24.55 -3.76 -0.51
C ILE A 23 -25.78 -3.76 0.37
N SER A 24 -26.79 -4.49 -0.05
CA SER A 24 -28.04 -4.69 0.71
C SER A 24 -28.31 -6.19 0.89
N MET A 25 -29.26 -6.51 1.80
CA MET A 25 -29.75 -7.86 1.98
C MET A 25 -31.03 -8.05 1.19
N THR A 26 -31.11 -9.14 0.40
CA THR A 26 -32.34 -9.52 -0.30
C THR A 26 -33.33 -10.20 0.67
N PRO A 27 -34.62 -10.34 0.27
CA PRO A 27 -35.62 -11.09 1.05
C PRO A 27 -35.16 -12.54 1.34
N GLU A 28 -34.40 -13.15 0.44
CA GLU A 28 -33.84 -14.52 0.57
C GLU A 28 -32.61 -14.56 1.49
N LYS A 29 -32.32 -13.47 2.18
CA LYS A 29 -31.16 -13.30 3.07
C LYS A 29 -29.81 -13.48 2.36
N LYS A 30 -29.71 -13.05 1.11
CA LYS A 30 -28.48 -13.03 0.34
C LYS A 30 -28.00 -11.60 0.14
N ALA A 31 -26.70 -11.39 0.08
CA ALA A 31 -26.15 -10.06 -0.23
C ALA A 31 -26.36 -9.73 -1.71
N SER A 32 -26.73 -8.48 -1.99
CA SER A 32 -26.86 -7.93 -3.35
C SER A 32 -26.01 -6.68 -3.46
N ILE A 33 -25.30 -6.53 -4.57
CA ILE A 33 -24.38 -5.41 -4.81
C ILE A 33 -24.96 -4.50 -5.90
N SER A 34 -25.17 -3.25 -5.54
CA SER A 34 -25.76 -2.24 -6.42
C SER A 34 -24.74 -1.67 -7.42
N GLU A 35 -25.25 -0.90 -8.36
CA GLU A 35 -24.49 -0.23 -9.42
C GLU A 35 -23.46 0.81 -8.94
N ILE A 36 -23.63 1.38 -7.73
CA ILE A 36 -22.70 2.37 -7.16
C ILE A 36 -21.40 1.75 -6.63
N CYS A 37 -21.30 0.42 -6.62
CA CYS A 37 -20.09 -0.29 -6.23
C CYS A 37 -18.91 0.11 -7.13
N VAL A 38 -17.75 0.36 -6.55
CA VAL A 38 -16.52 0.81 -7.22
C VAL A 38 -15.40 -0.22 -7.21
N ASP A 39 -15.73 -1.47 -6.91
CA ASP A 39 -14.80 -2.61 -6.87
C ASP A 39 -13.59 -2.42 -5.92
N CYS A 40 -13.82 -1.80 -4.77
CA CYS A 40 -12.76 -1.52 -3.79
C CYS A 40 -12.29 -2.75 -2.98
N ASN A 41 -12.86 -3.90 -3.19
CA ASN A 41 -12.53 -5.19 -2.55
C ASN A 41 -12.63 -5.24 -1.01
N THR A 42 -13.21 -4.24 -0.35
CA THR A 42 -13.33 -4.23 1.12
C THR A 42 -14.22 -5.39 1.61
N CYS A 43 -15.32 -5.66 0.91
CA CYS A 43 -16.28 -6.71 1.28
C CYS A 43 -15.71 -8.13 1.15
N THR A 44 -14.77 -8.37 0.24
CA THR A 44 -14.15 -9.70 0.08
C THR A 44 -13.33 -10.10 1.29
N LYS A 45 -12.71 -9.13 1.96
CA LYS A 45 -11.83 -9.35 3.12
C LYS A 45 -12.57 -9.75 4.38
N VAL A 46 -13.88 -9.50 4.44
CA VAL A 46 -14.72 -9.79 5.62
C VAL A 46 -15.68 -10.94 5.39
N CYS A 47 -15.77 -11.46 4.16
CA CYS A 47 -16.67 -12.56 3.84
C CYS A 47 -16.09 -13.89 4.35
N PRO A 48 -16.69 -14.54 5.37
CA PRO A 48 -16.13 -15.77 5.96
C PRO A 48 -16.30 -16.99 5.05
N LYS A 49 -17.08 -16.85 3.97
CA LYS A 49 -17.35 -17.90 2.99
C LYS A 49 -16.75 -17.60 1.61
N GLU A 50 -16.01 -16.50 1.49
CA GLU A 50 -15.44 -16.07 0.21
C GLU A 50 -16.47 -15.95 -0.93
N ALA A 51 -17.73 -15.71 -0.57
CA ALA A 51 -18.86 -15.64 -1.50
C ALA A 51 -18.87 -14.38 -2.37
N ILE A 52 -17.88 -13.47 -2.22
CA ILE A 52 -17.82 -12.20 -2.97
C ILE A 52 -16.54 -12.17 -3.77
N GLY A 53 -16.67 -11.97 -5.08
CA GLY A 53 -15.55 -11.93 -6.02
C GLY A 53 -15.65 -10.78 -7.02
N LEU A 54 -14.60 -10.65 -7.85
CA LEU A 54 -14.63 -9.74 -8.98
C LEU A 54 -15.60 -10.26 -10.05
N ALA A 55 -16.34 -9.35 -10.67
CA ALA A 55 -17.14 -9.71 -11.84
C ALA A 55 -16.21 -10.16 -12.99
N PRO A 56 -16.58 -11.18 -13.77
CA PRO A 56 -15.77 -11.68 -14.87
C PRO A 56 -15.59 -10.62 -15.99
N GLU A 57 -16.55 -9.74 -16.15
CA GLU A 57 -16.47 -8.64 -17.10
C GLU A 57 -16.23 -7.29 -16.39
N PRO A 58 -15.35 -6.42 -16.95
CA PRO A 58 -15.16 -5.07 -16.42
C PRO A 58 -16.47 -4.28 -16.45
N ARG A 59 -16.69 -3.47 -15.43
CA ARG A 59 -17.84 -2.56 -15.41
C ARG A 59 -17.70 -1.52 -16.52
N VAL A 60 -18.70 -1.41 -17.36
CA VAL A 60 -18.76 -0.42 -18.46
C VAL A 60 -19.15 0.94 -17.89
N GLY A 61 -18.57 2.03 -18.44
CA GLY A 61 -18.99 3.40 -18.20
C GLY A 61 -18.44 4.08 -16.94
N GLY A 62 -17.37 3.54 -16.32
CA GLY A 62 -16.68 4.18 -15.20
C GLY A 62 -15.29 4.71 -15.55
N VAL A 63 -14.82 5.71 -14.79
CA VAL A 63 -13.44 6.20 -14.83
C VAL A 63 -12.63 5.53 -13.71
N LYS A 64 -11.47 4.98 -14.07
CA LYS A 64 -10.56 4.37 -13.08
C LYS A 64 -9.81 5.46 -12.31
N CYS A 65 -9.98 5.51 -10.99
CA CYS A 65 -9.26 6.41 -10.12
C CYS A 65 -7.85 5.86 -9.84
N LEU A 66 -6.82 6.64 -10.16
CA LEU A 66 -5.42 6.27 -10.00
C LEU A 66 -4.75 6.94 -8.78
N SER A 67 -5.53 7.62 -7.93
CA SER A 67 -4.99 8.39 -6.81
C SER A 67 -4.55 7.54 -5.60
N CYS A 68 -4.90 6.26 -5.58
CA CYS A 68 -4.44 5.32 -4.55
C CYS A 68 -4.50 3.87 -5.05
N PRO A 69 -3.86 2.90 -4.35
CA PRO A 69 -3.82 1.49 -4.76
C PRO A 69 -5.16 0.78 -4.88
N ILE A 70 -6.24 1.32 -4.31
CA ILE A 70 -7.59 0.75 -4.43
C ILE A 70 -8.08 0.76 -5.88
N SER A 71 -7.67 1.77 -6.65
CA SER A 71 -7.98 1.86 -8.09
C SER A 71 -9.48 1.71 -8.40
N CYS A 72 -10.35 2.42 -7.66
CA CYS A 72 -11.79 2.40 -7.84
C CYS A 72 -12.21 2.67 -9.29
N THR A 73 -13.21 1.95 -9.79
CA THR A 73 -13.90 2.29 -11.03
C THR A 73 -15.16 3.08 -10.68
N ILE A 74 -15.17 4.38 -10.97
CA ILE A 74 -16.21 5.32 -10.54
C ILE A 74 -17.10 5.65 -11.73
N LYS A 75 -18.37 5.29 -11.66
CA LYS A 75 -19.39 5.66 -12.67
C LYS A 75 -19.70 7.16 -12.58
N VAL A 76 -20.29 7.71 -13.64
CA VAL A 76 -20.74 9.12 -13.66
C VAL A 76 -21.63 9.39 -12.47
N ASP A 77 -21.46 10.54 -11.85
CA ASP A 77 -22.15 11.04 -10.65
C ASP A 77 -21.97 10.21 -9.36
N ASN A 78 -21.11 9.19 -9.40
CA ASN A 78 -20.77 8.40 -8.22
C ASN A 78 -19.42 8.81 -7.64
N THR A 79 -19.21 8.45 -6.36
CA THR A 79 -17.95 8.68 -5.64
C THR A 79 -17.10 7.43 -5.56
N GLY A 80 -15.79 7.60 -5.41
CA GLY A 80 -14.87 6.52 -5.04
C GLY A 80 -15.06 6.05 -3.59
N ALA A 81 -14.45 4.91 -3.24
CA ALA A 81 -14.55 4.32 -1.91
C ALA A 81 -14.10 5.25 -0.78
N CYS A 82 -13.11 6.13 -1.01
CA CYS A 82 -12.68 7.15 -0.06
C CYS A 82 -13.58 8.39 -0.01
N GLN A 83 -14.58 8.47 -0.90
CA GLN A 83 -15.52 9.59 -1.06
C GLN A 83 -14.89 10.95 -1.37
N ARG A 84 -13.64 10.96 -1.85
CA ARG A 84 -12.90 12.18 -2.20
C ARG A 84 -13.02 12.59 -3.64
N PHE A 85 -13.34 11.65 -4.51
CA PHE A 85 -13.44 11.87 -5.95
C PHE A 85 -14.81 11.48 -6.42
N VAL A 86 -15.39 12.36 -7.22
CA VAL A 86 -16.65 12.16 -7.95
C VAL A 86 -16.30 12.10 -9.44
N ASN A 87 -16.94 11.22 -10.18
CA ASN A 87 -16.87 11.25 -11.63
C ASN A 87 -17.93 12.22 -12.16
N GLN A 88 -17.50 13.40 -12.60
CA GLN A 88 -18.35 14.39 -13.26
C GLN A 88 -18.13 14.30 -14.77
N ASN A 89 -19.11 13.75 -15.47
CA ASN A 89 -19.10 13.65 -16.94
C ASN A 89 -17.84 12.97 -17.53
N GLY A 90 -17.25 11.99 -16.85
CA GLY A 90 -16.06 11.29 -17.30
C GLY A 90 -14.75 11.87 -16.77
N GLU A 91 -14.79 12.91 -15.97
CA GLU A 91 -13.63 13.49 -15.29
C GLU A 91 -13.72 13.25 -13.77
N LEU A 92 -12.60 12.88 -13.15
CA LEU A 92 -12.52 12.71 -11.70
C LEU A 92 -12.19 14.05 -11.04
N VAL A 93 -13.19 14.58 -10.35
CA VAL A 93 -13.09 15.84 -9.60
C VAL A 93 -13.09 15.54 -8.11
N ARG A 94 -12.31 16.28 -7.33
CA ARG A 94 -12.38 16.19 -5.86
C ARG A 94 -13.74 16.67 -5.36
N SER A 95 -14.43 15.85 -4.58
CA SER A 95 -15.74 16.20 -3.99
C SER A 95 -15.64 17.39 -3.03
N ILE A 96 -14.51 17.48 -2.31
CA ILE A 96 -14.19 18.61 -1.43
C ILE A 96 -12.79 19.11 -1.80
N PRO A 97 -12.67 20.26 -2.45
CA PRO A 97 -11.38 20.86 -2.74
C PRO A 97 -10.71 21.33 -1.44
N LEU A 98 -9.37 21.35 -1.45
CA LEU A 98 -8.63 21.96 -0.35
C LEU A 98 -8.84 23.47 -0.36
N GLN A 99 -9.24 24.01 0.76
CA GLN A 99 -9.57 25.43 0.95
C GLN A 99 -8.38 26.17 1.60
N ARG A 100 -8.42 27.48 1.51
CA ARG A 100 -7.48 28.38 2.19
C ARG A 100 -8.11 28.86 3.50
N TYR A 101 -7.31 29.50 4.33
CA TYR A 101 -7.79 30.11 5.56
C TYR A 101 -8.98 31.06 5.32
N GLU A 102 -8.93 31.88 4.28
CA GLU A 102 -9.97 32.84 3.95
C GLU A 102 -11.34 32.19 3.71
N ASP A 103 -11.35 30.95 3.22
CA ASP A 103 -12.57 30.20 2.94
C ASP A 103 -13.22 29.63 4.22
N VAL A 104 -12.45 29.58 5.32
CA VAL A 104 -12.87 28.93 6.58
C VAL A 104 -12.75 29.86 7.81
N LYS A 105 -12.32 31.10 7.64
CA LYS A 105 -12.07 32.05 8.74
C LYS A 105 -13.28 32.29 9.64
N GLU A 106 -14.48 32.26 9.10
CA GLU A 106 -15.73 32.42 9.87
C GLU A 106 -15.94 31.26 10.87
N ILE A 107 -15.36 30.10 10.59
CA ILE A 107 -15.43 28.90 11.43
C ILE A 107 -14.31 28.91 12.45
N ILE A 108 -13.11 29.29 12.01
CA ILE A 108 -11.87 29.22 12.81
C ILE A 108 -11.76 30.45 13.73
N GLY A 109 -12.24 31.60 13.26
CA GLY A 109 -12.04 32.90 13.93
C GLY A 109 -10.70 33.54 13.60
N GLU A 110 -10.36 34.63 14.26
CA GLU A 110 -9.17 35.42 14.00
C GLU A 110 -8.09 35.27 15.07
N ASP A 111 -8.43 34.75 16.23
CA ASP A 111 -7.50 34.49 17.35
C ASP A 111 -6.78 33.16 17.17
N HIS A 112 -5.75 33.15 16.34
CA HIS A 112 -4.94 31.99 16.05
C HIS A 112 -3.56 32.37 15.51
N GLU A 113 -2.63 31.42 15.49
CA GLU A 113 -1.29 31.58 14.96
C GLU A 113 -1.30 31.81 13.43
N ASP A 114 -0.43 32.68 12.94
CA ASP A 114 -0.30 33.00 11.51
C ASP A 114 -0.10 31.82 10.59
N VAL A 115 0.47 30.74 11.12
CA VAL A 115 0.69 29.50 10.37
C VAL A 115 -0.59 28.87 9.84
N ILE A 116 -1.72 29.05 10.53
CA ILE A 116 -3.01 28.49 10.10
C ILE A 116 -3.66 29.26 8.96
N ARG A 117 -3.22 30.49 8.66
CA ARG A 117 -3.68 31.26 7.49
C ARG A 117 -3.23 30.67 6.16
N ARG A 118 -2.32 29.70 6.19
CA ARG A 118 -1.78 29.07 5.00
C ARG A 118 -2.36 27.66 4.82
N PRO A 119 -2.49 27.18 3.58
CA PRO A 119 -3.05 25.86 3.35
C PRO A 119 -2.27 24.79 4.09
N LEU A 120 -2.92 24.08 4.97
CA LEU A 120 -2.41 22.95 5.70
C LEU A 120 -3.24 21.72 5.37
N ILE A 121 -2.64 20.55 5.50
CA ILE A 121 -3.32 19.27 5.36
C ILE A 121 -2.78 18.28 6.38
N THR A 122 -3.61 17.33 6.75
CA THR A 122 -3.23 16.29 7.70
C THR A 122 -3.38 14.89 7.10
N GLY A 123 -2.60 13.99 7.63
CA GLY A 123 -2.79 12.55 7.49
C GLY A 123 -3.39 11.96 8.76
N ILE A 124 -3.63 10.66 8.76
CA ILE A 124 -4.03 9.92 9.94
C ILE A 124 -2.80 9.26 10.55
N GLY A 125 -2.56 9.56 11.82
CA GLY A 125 -1.42 9.04 12.55
C GLY A 125 -1.65 7.65 13.14
N ALA A 126 -0.53 6.98 13.42
CA ALA A 126 -0.49 5.77 14.23
C ALA A 126 0.04 6.12 15.61
N GLY A 127 -0.78 5.99 16.63
CA GLY A 127 -0.34 6.31 17.98
C GLY A 127 -1.45 6.39 19.00
N THR A 128 -1.09 6.74 20.20
CA THR A 128 -2.01 6.99 21.30
C THR A 128 -1.37 7.99 22.27
N THR A 129 -2.20 8.74 22.97
CA THR A 129 -1.76 9.74 23.97
C THR A 129 -1.66 9.16 25.38
N TYR A 130 -2.03 7.90 25.61
CA TYR A 130 -1.91 7.24 26.91
C TYR A 130 -0.85 6.13 26.93
N PRO A 131 -0.36 5.75 28.13
CA PRO A 131 0.71 4.76 28.29
C PRO A 131 0.37 3.38 27.72
N ASP A 132 1.31 2.76 27.04
CA ASP A 132 1.23 1.47 26.36
C ASP A 132 0.80 0.32 27.25
N THR A 133 1.15 0.39 28.55
CA THR A 133 0.89 -0.68 29.52
C THR A 133 -0.50 -0.63 30.13
N LYS A 134 -1.30 0.38 29.81
CA LYS A 134 -2.65 0.55 30.37
C LYS A 134 -3.71 0.10 29.38
N PRO A 135 -4.77 -0.57 29.85
CA PRO A 135 -5.96 -0.82 29.04
C PRO A 135 -6.56 0.48 28.51
N ALA A 136 -7.20 0.39 27.35
CA ALA A 136 -7.90 1.51 26.75
C ALA A 136 -8.91 2.14 27.72
N PRO A 137 -9.14 3.46 27.66
CA PRO A 137 -10.00 4.16 28.61
C PRO A 137 -11.45 3.69 28.59
N TYR A 138 -11.90 3.19 27.42
CA TYR A 138 -13.25 2.67 27.26
C TYR A 138 -13.22 1.27 26.65
N ILE A 139 -13.66 0.27 27.40
CA ILE A 139 -13.89 -1.10 26.98
C ILE A 139 -15.34 -1.40 27.34
N VAL A 140 -16.23 -1.32 26.35
CA VAL A 140 -17.66 -1.25 26.58
C VAL A 140 -18.36 -2.46 25.98
N GLN A 141 -19.12 -3.18 26.83
CA GLN A 141 -20.01 -4.23 26.38
C GLN A 141 -21.39 -3.67 26.05
N SER A 142 -21.89 -3.99 24.88
CA SER A 142 -23.24 -3.70 24.43
C SER A 142 -23.84 -4.94 23.77
N ARG A 143 -25.11 -4.84 23.35
CA ARG A 143 -25.79 -5.92 22.64
C ARG A 143 -26.26 -5.41 21.28
N MET A 144 -25.79 -6.05 20.21
CA MET A 144 -26.13 -5.73 18.83
C MET A 144 -26.78 -6.93 18.17
N LYS A 145 -28.02 -6.78 17.67
CA LYS A 145 -28.78 -7.88 17.02
C LYS A 145 -28.80 -9.18 17.85
N GLY A 146 -28.93 -9.05 19.17
CA GLY A 146 -28.97 -10.22 20.08
C GLY A 146 -27.61 -10.79 20.47
N ILE A 147 -26.52 -10.28 19.96
CA ILE A 147 -25.15 -10.76 20.21
C ILE A 147 -24.44 -9.79 21.16
N ASP A 148 -23.72 -10.32 22.15
CA ASP A 148 -22.85 -9.53 23.01
C ASP A 148 -21.59 -9.12 22.24
N VAL A 149 -21.36 -7.81 22.17
CA VAL A 149 -20.22 -7.20 21.50
C VAL A 149 -19.42 -6.33 22.47
N ILE A 150 -18.13 -6.24 22.21
CA ILE A 150 -17.24 -5.31 22.88
C ILE A 150 -16.80 -4.26 21.88
N THR A 151 -16.86 -2.99 22.28
CA THR A 151 -16.22 -1.88 21.58
C THR A 151 -15.13 -1.31 22.47
N VAL A 152 -13.90 -1.35 22.00
CA VAL A 152 -12.73 -0.76 22.67
C VAL A 152 -12.42 0.56 21.96
N VAL A 153 -12.37 1.66 22.70
CA VAL A 153 -12.06 2.97 22.17
C VAL A 153 -10.69 3.40 22.65
N THR A 154 -9.82 3.65 21.70
CA THR A 154 -8.50 4.25 21.87
C THR A 154 -8.45 5.60 21.15
N GLU A 155 -7.27 6.17 20.99
CA GLU A 155 -7.06 7.45 20.34
C GLU A 155 -6.09 7.32 19.17
N ALA A 156 -6.35 8.06 18.10
CA ALA A 156 -5.41 8.26 17.01
C ALA A 156 -5.25 9.75 16.73
N PRO A 157 -4.06 10.33 16.87
CA PRO A 157 -3.83 11.71 16.45
C PRO A 157 -3.88 11.78 14.91
N LEU A 158 -4.75 12.61 14.40
CA LEU A 158 -4.76 13.01 12.98
C LEU A 158 -3.55 13.91 12.76
N SER A 159 -2.99 14.01 11.60
CA SER A 159 -1.77 14.78 11.26
C SER A 159 -0.42 14.18 11.71
N TYR A 160 -0.42 13.10 12.45
CA TYR A 160 0.82 12.57 13.00
C TYR A 160 1.72 11.91 11.94
N SER A 161 1.16 11.26 10.93
CA SER A 161 1.91 10.45 9.99
C SER A 161 2.17 11.08 8.61
N GLY A 162 1.55 12.21 8.29
CA GLY A 162 1.69 12.82 6.96
C GLY A 162 1.10 11.97 5.81
N ILE A 163 1.62 12.18 4.60
CA ILE A 163 1.21 11.46 3.38
C ILE A 163 2.24 10.40 3.02
N LYS A 164 1.77 9.24 2.58
CA LYS A 164 2.58 8.25 1.87
C LYS A 164 2.38 8.42 0.37
N VAL A 165 3.46 8.63 -0.35
CA VAL A 165 3.46 8.73 -1.80
C VAL A 165 4.17 7.52 -2.36
N LYS A 166 3.40 6.64 -3.02
CA LYS A 166 3.92 5.47 -3.69
C LYS A 166 4.35 5.87 -5.10
N VAL A 167 5.57 5.55 -5.44
CA VAL A 167 6.20 5.81 -6.73
C VAL A 167 6.47 4.46 -7.39
N ASP A 168 5.66 4.13 -8.38
CA ASP A 168 5.79 2.85 -9.08
C ASP A 168 6.82 3.00 -10.21
N THR A 169 8.06 2.61 -9.95
CA THR A 169 9.18 2.66 -10.90
C THR A 169 10.26 1.65 -10.54
N ASP A 170 11.04 1.20 -11.52
CA ASP A 170 12.29 0.44 -11.30
C ASP A 170 13.51 1.36 -11.12
N LEU A 171 13.38 2.64 -11.46
CA LEU A 171 14.47 3.59 -11.32
C LEU A 171 14.82 3.81 -9.85
N HIS A 172 16.10 3.79 -9.53
CA HIS A 172 16.59 4.01 -8.17
C HIS A 172 16.36 5.46 -7.74
N MET A 173 15.81 5.64 -6.54
CA MET A 173 15.54 6.98 -5.99
C MET A 173 16.53 7.40 -4.90
N GLY A 174 17.17 6.47 -4.21
CA GLY A 174 18.11 6.74 -3.13
C GLY A 174 18.05 5.66 -2.03
N ASN A 175 18.74 5.91 -0.93
CA ASN A 175 18.78 4.98 0.20
C ASN A 175 17.54 5.11 1.09
N GLU A 176 17.06 3.99 1.63
CA GLU A 176 15.98 4.01 2.65
C GLU A 176 16.40 4.86 3.85
N GLY A 177 15.47 5.67 4.35
CA GLY A 177 15.73 6.63 5.42
C GLY A 177 16.30 7.98 4.96
N ALA A 178 16.76 8.09 3.71
CA ALA A 178 17.30 9.35 3.20
C ALA A 178 16.27 10.49 3.27
N PRO A 179 16.66 11.69 3.67
CA PRO A 179 15.80 12.86 3.66
C PRO A 179 15.24 13.16 2.27
N VAL A 180 13.97 13.55 2.21
CA VAL A 180 13.36 14.13 1.01
C VAL A 180 13.27 15.64 1.19
N LEU A 181 13.71 16.38 0.19
CA LEU A 181 13.93 17.82 0.25
C LEU A 181 13.11 18.57 -0.80
N ILE A 182 12.72 19.80 -0.48
CA ILE A 182 12.37 20.88 -1.43
C ILE A 182 13.42 21.96 -1.27
N GLY A 183 14.28 22.15 -2.27
CA GLY A 183 15.48 22.98 -2.13
C GLY A 183 16.34 22.45 -0.97
N LYS A 184 16.51 23.26 0.09
CA LYS A 184 17.27 22.88 1.31
C LYS A 184 16.37 22.45 2.48
N LYS A 185 15.06 22.37 2.28
CA LYS A 185 14.08 22.11 3.35
C LYS A 185 13.71 20.63 3.38
N LYS A 186 13.91 19.99 4.53
CA LYS A 186 13.46 18.60 4.73
C LYS A 186 11.95 18.55 4.83
N VAL A 187 11.31 17.76 3.96
CA VAL A 187 9.86 17.61 3.90
C VAL A 187 9.39 16.18 4.19
N GLY A 188 10.32 15.25 4.26
CA GLY A 188 10.02 13.84 4.52
C GLY A 188 11.26 12.97 4.48
N HIS A 189 11.05 11.70 4.20
CA HIS A 189 12.12 10.71 3.98
C HIS A 189 11.67 9.63 3.00
N LEU A 190 12.62 8.97 2.37
CA LEU A 190 12.38 7.76 1.58
C LEU A 190 12.08 6.61 2.56
N CYS A 191 10.84 6.14 2.58
CA CYS A 191 10.37 5.18 3.57
C CYS A 191 10.68 3.74 3.16
N THR A 192 10.55 3.45 1.86
CA THR A 192 10.76 2.12 1.29
C THR A 192 11.29 2.25 -0.12
N GLU A 193 12.39 1.59 -0.41
CA GLU A 193 13.01 1.48 -1.75
C GLU A 193 13.19 0.02 -2.16
N GLU A 194 13.48 -0.84 -1.23
CA GLU A 194 14.04 -2.16 -1.46
C GLU A 194 13.00 -3.26 -1.79
N TYR A 195 11.82 -3.23 -1.22
CA TYR A 195 10.87 -4.36 -1.25
C TYR A 195 9.71 -4.18 -2.25
N GLY A 196 10.00 -3.72 -3.45
CA GLY A 196 9.04 -3.71 -4.56
C GLY A 196 8.09 -2.53 -4.61
N SER A 197 7.93 -1.76 -3.54
CA SER A 197 7.16 -0.51 -3.52
C SER A 197 8.04 0.61 -3.03
N LYS A 198 8.29 1.60 -3.89
CA LYS A 198 9.00 2.80 -3.49
C LYS A 198 8.03 3.78 -2.87
N ILE A 199 8.27 4.16 -1.61
CA ILE A 199 7.33 4.99 -0.85
C ILE A 199 8.07 6.14 -0.19
N LEU A 200 7.65 7.36 -0.50
CA LEU A 200 8.02 8.55 0.24
C LEU A 200 7.06 8.75 1.42
N SER A 201 7.59 9.07 2.58
CA SER A 201 6.82 9.53 3.74
C SER A 201 7.00 11.04 3.86
N LEU A 202 5.97 11.80 3.54
CA LEU A 202 6.03 13.26 3.49
C LEU A 202 5.17 13.87 4.61
N GLY A 203 5.73 14.84 5.32
CA GLY A 203 5.05 15.48 6.45
C GLY A 203 5.21 14.71 7.75
N GLY A 204 4.16 14.77 8.56
CA GLY A 204 4.16 14.33 9.95
C GLY A 204 4.31 15.50 10.93
N VAL A 205 3.92 15.28 12.20
CA VAL A 205 3.84 16.36 13.20
C VAL A 205 5.16 17.10 13.39
N ASN A 206 6.28 16.37 13.46
CA ASN A 206 7.58 16.98 13.70
C ASN A 206 8.05 17.91 12.57
N LEU A 207 7.67 17.61 11.33
CA LEU A 207 7.99 18.44 10.17
C LEU A 207 7.00 19.59 10.03
N LEU A 208 5.70 19.34 10.23
CA LEU A 208 4.65 20.36 10.14
C LEU A 208 4.77 21.45 11.21
N THR A 209 5.20 21.09 12.41
CA THR A 209 5.41 22.04 13.52
C THR A 209 6.83 22.61 13.58
N GLY A 210 7.73 22.15 12.72
CA GLY A 210 9.09 22.65 12.62
C GLY A 210 9.19 23.96 11.84
N LYS A 211 10.40 24.51 11.78
CA LYS A 211 10.69 25.79 11.10
C LYS A 211 10.25 25.86 9.64
N ASP A 212 10.23 24.74 8.95
CA ASP A 212 9.87 24.60 7.53
C ASP A 212 8.43 24.08 7.32
N GLY A 213 7.61 24.04 8.39
CA GLY A 213 6.28 23.43 8.40
C GLY A 213 5.34 23.91 7.31
N ILE A 214 5.45 25.19 6.92
CA ILE A 214 4.65 25.74 5.81
C ILE A 214 5.03 25.16 4.46
N ALA A 215 6.33 24.95 4.21
CA ALA A 215 6.76 24.29 2.97
C ALA A 215 6.25 22.84 2.92
N VAL A 216 6.30 22.14 4.06
CA VAL A 216 5.76 20.78 4.23
C VAL A 216 4.26 20.76 3.96
N ALA A 217 3.52 21.68 4.57
CA ALA A 217 2.07 21.78 4.39
C ALA A 217 1.67 22.06 2.94
N ARG A 218 2.34 22.97 2.26
CA ARG A 218 2.14 23.27 0.83
C ARG A 218 2.38 22.06 -0.04
N LEU A 219 3.49 21.35 0.17
CA LEU A 219 3.79 20.13 -0.55
C LEU A 219 2.66 19.11 -0.44
N ILE A 220 2.18 18.89 0.77
CA ILE A 220 1.10 17.93 1.03
C ILE A 220 -0.20 18.37 0.32
N VAL A 221 -0.52 19.66 0.36
CA VAL A 221 -1.67 20.23 -0.35
C VAL A 221 -1.52 20.06 -1.87
N ASP A 222 -0.34 20.34 -2.42
CA ASP A 222 -0.10 20.22 -3.86
C ASP A 222 -0.22 18.76 -4.32
N ILE A 223 0.38 17.81 -3.60
CA ILE A 223 0.22 16.37 -3.86
C ILE A 223 -1.25 15.96 -3.79
N ALA A 224 -1.97 16.37 -2.74
CA ALA A 224 -3.37 16.02 -2.56
C ALA A 224 -4.27 16.59 -3.67
N ASN A 225 -3.90 17.75 -4.23
CA ASN A 225 -4.58 18.36 -5.37
C ASN A 225 -4.05 17.90 -6.73
N GLN A 226 -3.23 16.85 -6.77
CA GLN A 226 -2.67 16.28 -8.01
C GLN A 226 -1.84 17.29 -8.83
N ARG A 227 -1.18 18.22 -8.15
CA ARG A 227 -0.21 19.12 -8.78
C ARG A 227 1.14 18.45 -8.88
N GLU A 228 1.90 18.82 -9.90
CA GLU A 228 3.29 18.38 -10.01
C GLU A 228 4.14 19.01 -8.90
N VAL A 229 5.01 18.21 -8.30
CA VAL A 229 5.94 18.62 -7.26
C VAL A 229 7.35 18.16 -7.60
N ALA A 230 8.33 19.07 -7.43
CA ALA A 230 9.73 18.77 -7.58
C ALA A 230 10.35 18.49 -6.20
N LEU A 231 10.94 17.31 -6.05
CA LEU A 231 11.56 16.85 -4.82
C LEU A 231 12.97 16.34 -5.11
N LYS A 232 13.80 16.27 -4.08
CA LYS A 232 15.13 15.64 -4.15
C LYS A 232 15.29 14.69 -2.97
N VAL A 233 15.77 13.49 -3.24
CA VAL A 233 16.27 12.59 -2.20
C VAL A 233 17.72 12.99 -1.90
N GLU A 234 18.07 13.18 -0.64
CA GLU A 234 19.44 13.50 -0.23
C GLU A 234 20.38 12.37 -0.65
N ASP A 235 21.50 12.72 -1.31
CA ASP A 235 22.43 11.76 -1.93
C ASP A 235 21.75 10.77 -2.90
N GLY A 236 20.60 11.14 -3.43
CA GLY A 236 19.79 10.35 -4.35
C GLY A 236 19.27 11.17 -5.52
N ALA A 237 18.16 10.69 -6.10
CA ALA A 237 17.59 11.22 -7.33
C ALA A 237 16.82 12.53 -7.14
N GLU A 238 16.71 13.30 -8.22
CA GLU A 238 15.73 14.36 -8.40
C GLU A 238 14.42 13.78 -8.90
N LEU A 239 13.31 14.21 -8.31
CA LEU A 239 12.00 13.63 -8.55
C LEU A 239 11.04 14.72 -9.03
N ALA A 240 10.35 14.50 -10.15
CA ALA A 240 9.15 15.26 -10.49
C ALA A 240 7.95 14.31 -10.44
N LEU A 241 7.05 14.57 -9.51
CA LEU A 241 5.96 13.67 -9.15
C LEU A 241 4.60 14.37 -9.29
N GLN A 242 3.68 13.71 -9.97
CA GLN A 242 2.28 14.11 -10.02
C GLN A 242 1.40 12.87 -9.82
N VAL A 243 0.49 12.92 -8.85
CA VAL A 243 -0.43 11.80 -8.58
C VAL A 243 -1.23 11.45 -9.84
N GLY A 244 -1.25 10.17 -10.19
CA GLY A 244 -1.91 9.66 -11.39
C GLY A 244 -1.06 9.68 -12.67
N LYS A 245 0.16 10.25 -12.62
CA LYS A 245 1.10 10.30 -13.76
C LYS A 245 2.32 9.41 -13.50
N ALA A 246 3.04 9.10 -14.57
CA ALA A 246 4.35 8.46 -14.45
C ALA A 246 5.33 9.42 -13.76
N PRO A 247 6.19 8.92 -12.84
CA PRO A 247 7.20 9.74 -12.20
C PRO A 247 8.35 10.05 -13.16
N LEU A 248 8.99 11.20 -12.99
CA LEU A 248 10.29 11.50 -13.56
C LEU A 248 11.35 11.37 -12.46
N ILE A 249 12.35 10.54 -12.69
CA ILE A 249 13.47 10.28 -11.78
C ILE A 249 14.75 10.68 -12.50
N ASP A 250 15.43 11.75 -12.06
CA ASP A 250 16.57 12.37 -12.76
C ASP A 250 16.27 12.68 -14.23
N GLY A 251 15.05 13.10 -14.54
CA GLY A 251 14.58 13.39 -15.89
C GLY A 251 14.20 12.17 -16.72
N GLU A 252 14.37 10.95 -16.22
CA GLU A 252 13.92 9.72 -16.87
C GLU A 252 12.51 9.35 -16.41
N MET A 253 11.62 9.08 -17.38
CA MET A 253 10.25 8.67 -17.09
C MET A 253 10.17 7.19 -16.73
N GLY A 254 9.57 6.89 -15.59
CA GLY A 254 9.21 5.53 -15.24
C GLY A 254 8.22 4.95 -16.25
N LYS A 255 8.52 3.78 -16.84
CA LYS A 255 7.70 3.16 -17.89
C LYS A 255 6.73 2.15 -17.29
N ARG A 256 7.23 1.28 -16.45
CA ARG A 256 6.46 0.17 -15.91
C ARG A 256 6.63 0.02 -14.40
N MET A 257 5.59 -0.48 -13.78
CA MET A 257 5.62 -0.94 -12.40
C MET A 257 5.99 -2.42 -12.37
N ARG A 258 6.94 -2.81 -11.54
CA ARG A 258 7.27 -4.22 -11.35
C ARG A 258 6.11 -4.99 -10.67
N VAL A 259 5.90 -6.24 -11.06
CA VAL A 259 4.91 -7.13 -10.43
C VAL A 259 5.42 -7.65 -9.08
N GLY A 260 6.73 -7.81 -8.93
CA GLY A 260 7.39 -8.29 -7.72
C GLY A 260 8.91 -8.15 -7.81
N CYS A 261 9.62 -8.56 -6.79
CA CYS A 261 11.09 -8.60 -6.81
C CYS A 261 11.61 -9.71 -7.74
N GLY A 262 12.93 -9.72 -8.00
CA GLY A 262 13.57 -10.73 -8.83
C GLY A 262 13.25 -12.16 -8.38
N SER A 263 13.24 -12.41 -7.07
CA SER A 263 12.89 -13.74 -6.53
C SER A 263 11.41 -14.09 -6.72
N ALA A 264 10.49 -13.14 -6.53
CA ALA A 264 9.06 -13.37 -6.74
C ALA A 264 8.73 -13.66 -8.22
N SER A 265 9.46 -13.04 -9.14
CA SER A 265 9.31 -13.28 -10.59
C SER A 265 9.54 -14.74 -10.96
N MET A 266 10.39 -15.48 -10.22
CA MET A 266 10.61 -16.90 -10.44
C MET A 266 9.33 -17.73 -10.23
N GLY A 267 8.57 -17.42 -9.19
CA GLY A 267 7.28 -18.09 -8.93
C GLY A 267 6.20 -17.70 -9.93
N LEU A 268 6.16 -16.42 -10.31
CA LEU A 268 5.15 -15.88 -11.22
C LEU A 268 5.33 -16.39 -12.66
N PHE A 269 6.57 -16.39 -13.17
CA PHE A 269 6.87 -16.65 -14.58
C PHE A 269 7.64 -17.94 -14.83
N GLY A 270 7.86 -18.75 -13.81
CA GLY A 270 8.70 -19.95 -13.87
C GLY A 270 8.35 -20.92 -15.01
N ARG A 271 7.07 -21.07 -15.36
CA ARG A 271 6.65 -21.92 -16.49
C ARG A 271 7.21 -21.45 -17.82
N TYR A 272 7.31 -20.14 -18.03
CA TYR A 272 7.90 -19.56 -19.24
C TYR A 272 9.43 -19.62 -19.19
N PHE A 273 10.02 -19.48 -18.01
CA PHE A 273 11.46 -19.56 -17.81
C PHE A 273 12.01 -20.94 -18.10
N LEU A 274 11.27 -21.99 -17.76
CA LEU A 274 11.65 -23.37 -18.02
C LEU A 274 11.99 -23.64 -19.49
N GLU A 275 11.34 -22.95 -20.41
CA GLU A 275 11.53 -23.11 -21.84
C GLU A 275 12.38 -22.01 -22.49
N ALA A 276 12.66 -20.93 -21.76
CA ALA A 276 13.32 -19.74 -22.30
C ALA A 276 14.83 -19.95 -22.51
N ALA A 277 15.50 -20.55 -21.54
CA ALA A 277 16.94 -20.75 -21.52
C ALA A 277 17.31 -21.85 -20.51
N ASP A 278 18.57 -22.31 -20.54
CA ASP A 278 19.10 -23.27 -19.57
C ASP A 278 19.22 -22.65 -18.16
N GLU A 279 19.40 -21.35 -18.09
CA GLU A 279 19.32 -20.56 -16.86
C GLU A 279 18.61 -19.23 -17.13
N VAL A 280 17.80 -18.78 -16.16
CA VAL A 280 17.17 -17.46 -16.21
C VAL A 280 17.50 -16.69 -14.93
N ILE A 281 17.97 -15.46 -15.09
CA ILE A 281 18.29 -14.54 -14.00
C ILE A 281 17.43 -13.31 -14.13
N VAL A 282 16.66 -12.99 -13.08
CA VAL A 282 15.89 -11.75 -13.01
C VAL A 282 16.56 -10.78 -12.06
N LEU A 283 17.06 -9.68 -12.61
CA LEU A 283 17.75 -8.64 -11.85
C LEU A 283 16.76 -7.70 -11.15
N ASP A 284 17.01 -7.50 -9.87
CA ASP A 284 16.41 -6.49 -9.03
C ASP A 284 17.47 -5.99 -8.06
N ALA A 285 17.45 -4.73 -7.72
CA ALA A 285 18.41 -4.09 -6.82
C ALA A 285 18.66 -4.87 -5.52
N HIS A 286 17.66 -5.60 -5.07
CA HIS A 286 17.66 -6.21 -3.75
C HIS A 286 17.59 -7.75 -3.77
N LEU A 287 16.62 -8.32 -4.46
CA LEU A 287 16.37 -9.76 -4.48
C LEU A 287 16.42 -10.32 -5.91
N ILE A 288 17.61 -10.74 -6.31
CA ILE A 288 17.85 -11.34 -7.62
C ILE A 288 17.34 -12.77 -7.63
N GLY A 289 16.55 -13.12 -8.65
CA GLY A 289 16.09 -14.47 -8.89
C GLY A 289 17.05 -15.21 -9.80
N GLN A 290 17.48 -16.40 -9.38
CA GLN A 290 18.17 -17.40 -10.22
C GLN A 290 17.24 -18.61 -10.31
N PHE A 291 16.74 -18.89 -11.51
CA PHE A 291 15.63 -19.82 -11.70
C PHE A 291 15.95 -21.24 -11.25
N THR A 292 17.10 -21.79 -11.65
CA THR A 292 17.45 -23.18 -11.36
C THR A 292 17.83 -23.43 -9.89
N GLU A 293 18.16 -22.38 -9.12
CA GLU A 293 18.34 -22.46 -7.67
C GLU A 293 17.04 -22.23 -6.89
N HIS A 294 16.06 -21.56 -7.51
CA HIS A 294 14.82 -21.18 -6.83
C HIS A 294 13.89 -22.37 -6.62
N ALA A 295 13.09 -22.32 -5.55
CA ALA A 295 12.12 -23.39 -5.23
C ALA A 295 11.15 -23.64 -6.40
N ALA A 296 10.62 -22.58 -7.04
CA ALA A 296 9.73 -22.70 -8.18
C ALA A 296 10.38 -23.43 -9.37
N GLY A 297 11.65 -23.17 -9.66
CA GLY A 297 12.38 -23.88 -10.71
C GLY A 297 12.50 -25.37 -10.40
N ARG A 298 12.86 -25.72 -9.17
CA ARG A 298 12.95 -27.12 -8.73
C ARG A 298 11.60 -27.84 -8.79
N GLU A 299 10.54 -27.20 -8.36
CA GLU A 299 9.16 -27.71 -8.45
C GLU A 299 8.74 -28.01 -9.91
N LEU A 300 9.20 -27.17 -10.85
CA LEU A 300 8.99 -27.35 -12.29
C LEU A 300 9.97 -28.34 -12.95
N GLY A 301 10.88 -28.94 -12.18
CA GLY A 301 11.85 -29.91 -12.67
C GLY A 301 13.13 -29.32 -13.23
N ALA A 302 13.38 -28.02 -13.08
CA ALA A 302 14.63 -27.38 -13.46
C ALA A 302 15.78 -27.92 -12.59
N LYS A 303 16.91 -28.21 -13.23
CA LYS A 303 18.13 -28.64 -12.53
C LYS A 303 19.10 -27.47 -12.45
N TYR A 304 19.86 -27.41 -11.34
CA TYR A 304 20.87 -26.38 -11.17
C TYR A 304 21.80 -26.31 -12.39
N SER A 305 21.92 -25.13 -12.94
CA SER A 305 22.65 -24.86 -14.19
C SER A 305 24.17 -24.85 -14.03
N GLY A 306 24.68 -24.80 -12.81
CA GLY A 306 26.08 -24.59 -12.50
C GLY A 306 26.52 -23.13 -12.53
N ILE A 307 25.66 -22.17 -12.86
CA ILE A 307 25.98 -20.75 -12.86
C ILE A 307 26.07 -20.22 -11.43
N ARG A 308 27.13 -19.46 -11.13
CA ARG A 308 27.34 -18.78 -9.85
C ARG A 308 27.23 -17.28 -10.04
N LEU A 309 26.44 -16.64 -9.18
CA LEU A 309 26.22 -15.19 -9.18
C LEU A 309 27.09 -14.51 -8.13
N LYS A 310 27.49 -13.25 -8.37
CA LYS A 310 28.16 -12.37 -7.41
C LYS A 310 27.30 -12.07 -6.17
N ALA A 311 25.99 -12.21 -6.28
CA ALA A 311 25.04 -11.93 -5.20
C ALA A 311 25.15 -12.95 -4.06
N ARG A 312 24.97 -12.47 -2.81
CA ARG A 312 24.94 -13.33 -1.62
C ARG A 312 23.65 -14.14 -1.58
N ARG A 313 23.75 -15.40 -1.21
CA ARG A 313 22.57 -16.25 -0.98
C ARG A 313 21.85 -15.83 0.30
N SER A 314 20.52 -15.71 0.23
CA SER A 314 19.65 -15.49 1.37
C SER A 314 18.46 -16.45 1.31
N THR A 315 17.64 -16.51 2.39
CA THR A 315 16.45 -17.37 2.44
C THR A 315 15.45 -17.10 1.30
N PRO A 316 15.10 -15.83 0.97
CA PRO A 316 14.16 -15.54 -0.11
C PRO A 316 14.80 -15.61 -1.52
N GLY A 317 16.15 -15.63 -1.63
CA GLY A 317 16.85 -15.64 -2.93
C GLY A 317 18.29 -15.19 -2.84
N ARG A 318 18.79 -14.57 -3.90
CA ARG A 318 20.10 -13.93 -3.93
C ARG A 318 19.96 -12.45 -3.59
N TYR A 319 20.80 -11.96 -2.72
CA TYR A 319 20.82 -10.57 -2.29
C TYR A 319 22.07 -9.88 -2.84
N PHE A 320 21.87 -8.85 -3.66
CA PHE A 320 22.96 -8.04 -4.20
C PHE A 320 23.35 -6.92 -3.24
N GLY A 321 22.37 -6.21 -2.72
CA GLY A 321 22.53 -5.23 -1.63
C GLY A 321 23.04 -3.87 -2.04
N GLU A 322 23.30 -3.65 -3.34
CA GLU A 322 23.79 -2.39 -3.88
C GLU A 322 22.80 -1.83 -4.89
N HIS A 323 22.47 -0.54 -4.72
CA HIS A 323 21.60 0.19 -5.60
C HIS A 323 22.41 0.96 -6.64
N GLY A 324 21.82 1.21 -7.81
CA GLY A 324 22.46 1.97 -8.89
C GLY A 324 21.50 2.27 -10.03
N ARG A 325 22.05 2.81 -11.10
CA ARG A 325 21.29 3.17 -12.32
C ARG A 325 21.40 2.12 -13.42
N GLY A 326 22.10 1.04 -13.16
CA GLY A 326 22.23 -0.07 -14.08
C GLY A 326 21.02 -1.00 -14.12
N TRP A 327 21.22 -2.19 -14.59
CA TRP A 327 20.17 -3.19 -14.77
C TRP A 327 19.45 -3.52 -13.45
N GLY A 328 18.11 -3.48 -13.50
CA GLY A 328 17.26 -3.79 -12.35
C GLY A 328 17.45 -2.86 -11.14
N GLY A 329 17.99 -1.66 -11.34
CA GLY A 329 18.30 -0.74 -10.24
C GLY A 329 19.57 -1.09 -9.47
N THR A 330 20.45 -1.92 -10.03
CA THR A 330 21.78 -2.24 -9.49
C THR A 330 22.87 -1.34 -10.14
N PRO A 331 24.11 -1.35 -9.65
CA PRO A 331 25.21 -0.67 -10.33
C PRO A 331 25.68 -1.38 -11.62
N ILE A 332 25.11 -2.53 -11.98
CA ILE A 332 25.54 -3.34 -13.12
C ILE A 332 25.08 -2.71 -14.43
N GLU A 333 26.02 -2.26 -15.23
CA GLU A 333 25.77 -1.70 -16.56
C GLU A 333 25.71 -2.79 -17.64
N ASP A 334 26.63 -3.76 -17.60
CA ASP A 334 26.58 -4.95 -18.46
C ASP A 334 26.02 -6.15 -17.65
N PRO A 335 24.85 -6.71 -18.02
CA PRO A 335 24.18 -7.73 -17.21
C PRO A 335 25.00 -9.01 -17.05
N ILE A 336 25.95 -9.31 -17.95
CA ILE A 336 26.80 -10.48 -17.82
C ILE A 336 27.73 -10.42 -16.60
N GLU A 337 28.00 -9.24 -16.07
CA GLU A 337 28.85 -9.04 -14.90
C GLU A 337 28.28 -9.64 -13.62
N ILE A 338 26.95 -9.92 -13.58
CA ILE A 338 26.34 -10.61 -12.42
C ILE A 338 26.85 -12.04 -12.28
N ILE A 339 27.35 -12.66 -13.35
CA ILE A 339 27.89 -14.01 -13.32
C ILE A 339 29.32 -13.96 -12.80
N GLU A 340 29.54 -14.50 -11.62
CA GLU A 340 30.87 -14.67 -11.02
C GLU A 340 31.67 -15.78 -11.71
N GLY A 341 30.96 -16.82 -12.14
CA GLY A 341 31.57 -17.99 -12.78
C GLY A 341 30.59 -19.14 -12.93
N PHE A 342 31.10 -20.30 -13.29
CA PHE A 342 30.30 -21.52 -13.47
C PHE A 342 31.05 -22.77 -13.06
N ASP A 343 30.32 -23.84 -12.76
CA ASP A 343 30.87 -25.18 -12.55
C ASP A 343 30.94 -25.92 -13.90
N SER A 344 32.14 -26.16 -14.42
CA SER A 344 32.35 -26.81 -15.70
C SER A 344 31.91 -28.29 -15.74
N LYS A 345 31.69 -28.93 -14.58
CA LYS A 345 31.11 -30.27 -14.52
C LYS A 345 29.61 -30.27 -14.85
N ILE A 346 28.92 -29.17 -14.57
CA ILE A 346 27.47 -28.99 -14.74
C ILE A 346 27.19 -28.16 -15.99
N ALA A 347 27.70 -26.93 -16.05
CA ALA A 347 27.52 -26.03 -17.18
C ALA A 347 28.27 -26.56 -18.43
N LYS A 348 27.54 -26.69 -19.51
CA LYS A 348 28.08 -27.23 -20.77
C LYS A 348 28.14 -26.12 -21.82
N ARG A 349 29.14 -26.27 -22.71
CA ARG A 349 29.24 -25.45 -23.92
C ARG A 349 27.89 -25.41 -24.65
N GLY A 350 27.52 -24.24 -25.13
CA GLY A 350 26.28 -24.00 -25.85
C GLY A 350 25.07 -23.69 -24.93
N MET A 351 25.24 -23.86 -23.59
CA MET A 351 24.17 -23.48 -22.67
C MET A 351 23.86 -22.00 -22.81
N THR A 352 22.60 -21.67 -22.59
CA THR A 352 22.07 -20.35 -22.74
C THR A 352 21.63 -19.74 -21.39
N VAL A 353 21.84 -18.45 -21.23
CA VAL A 353 21.44 -17.70 -20.04
C VAL A 353 20.63 -16.50 -20.49
N LEU A 354 19.40 -16.42 -20.03
CA LEU A 354 18.56 -15.23 -20.19
C LEU A 354 18.70 -14.37 -18.92
N ILE A 355 19.07 -13.11 -19.10
CA ILE A 355 19.09 -12.11 -18.02
C ILE A 355 18.03 -11.05 -18.36
N THR A 356 17.13 -10.75 -17.44
CA THR A 356 16.06 -9.77 -17.61
C THR A 356 15.81 -8.98 -16.33
N GLU A 357 15.21 -7.83 -16.45
CA GLU A 357 14.72 -7.07 -15.30
C GLU A 357 13.32 -7.53 -14.88
N THR A 358 12.90 -7.13 -13.67
CA THR A 358 11.56 -7.42 -13.13
C THR A 358 10.43 -6.79 -13.92
N THR A 359 10.71 -5.74 -14.71
CA THR A 359 9.77 -5.08 -15.62
C THR A 359 9.90 -5.55 -17.07
N ALA A 360 10.94 -6.32 -17.36
CA ALA A 360 11.32 -6.69 -18.72
C ALA A 360 11.58 -5.48 -19.66
N GLU A 361 11.97 -4.33 -19.11
CA GLU A 361 12.38 -3.18 -19.94
C GLU A 361 13.69 -3.47 -20.65
N ARG A 362 14.58 -4.22 -19.99
CA ARG A 362 15.82 -4.72 -20.58
C ARG A 362 15.88 -6.25 -20.44
N ALA A 363 16.33 -6.92 -21.50
CA ALA A 363 16.57 -8.35 -21.52
C ALA A 363 17.74 -8.66 -22.48
N ALA A 364 18.62 -9.56 -22.08
CA ALA A 364 19.74 -10.02 -22.88
C ALA A 364 19.91 -11.53 -22.74
N MET A 365 20.33 -12.18 -23.81
CA MET A 365 20.60 -13.62 -23.85
C MET A 365 22.06 -13.87 -24.17
N PHE A 366 22.66 -14.80 -23.46
CA PHE A 366 24.06 -15.15 -23.57
C PHE A 366 24.21 -16.66 -23.84
N ARG A 367 25.29 -17.03 -24.54
CA ARG A 367 25.66 -18.41 -24.78
C ARG A 367 27.07 -18.66 -24.26
N LEU A 368 27.27 -19.79 -23.57
CA LEU A 368 28.57 -20.24 -23.12
C LEU A 368 29.37 -20.86 -24.28
N GLU A 369 30.47 -20.23 -24.64
CA GLU A 369 31.34 -20.64 -25.73
C GLU A 369 32.39 -21.69 -25.31
N LYS A 370 33.14 -22.26 -26.29
CA LYS A 370 34.20 -23.23 -26.07
C LYS A 370 35.33 -22.74 -25.16
N ASN A 371 35.62 -21.44 -25.24
CA ASN A 371 36.67 -20.77 -24.48
C ASN A 371 36.27 -20.43 -23.03
N GLY A 372 35.07 -20.86 -22.59
CA GLY A 372 34.52 -20.53 -21.26
C GLY A 372 33.98 -19.12 -21.11
N LYS A 373 33.87 -18.35 -22.19
CA LYS A 373 33.27 -16.99 -22.16
C LYS A 373 31.80 -17.05 -22.56
N PHE A 374 31.04 -16.14 -22.03
CA PHE A 374 29.64 -15.88 -22.44
C PHE A 374 29.64 -14.84 -23.57
N THR A 375 28.94 -15.14 -24.65
CA THR A 375 28.77 -14.23 -25.78
C THR A 375 27.29 -13.89 -25.91
N GLN A 376 26.98 -12.62 -26.03
CA GLN A 376 25.59 -12.19 -26.23
C GLN A 376 25.05 -12.69 -27.57
N THR A 377 23.80 -13.13 -27.54
CA THR A 377 23.06 -13.64 -28.70
C THR A 377 21.68 -13.00 -28.78
N GLU A 378 21.01 -13.17 -29.91
CA GLU A 378 19.60 -12.77 -29.99
C GLU A 378 18.72 -13.63 -29.06
N LEU A 379 17.64 -13.01 -28.57
CA LEU A 379 16.62 -13.73 -27.80
C LEU A 379 15.96 -14.80 -28.72
N THR A 380 15.92 -16.03 -28.25
CA THR A 380 15.12 -17.07 -28.91
C THR A 380 13.63 -16.73 -28.87
N PRO A 381 12.78 -17.31 -29.75
CA PRO A 381 11.35 -17.11 -29.69
C PRO A 381 10.73 -17.41 -28.30
N LYS A 382 11.20 -18.46 -27.62
CA LYS A 382 10.76 -18.83 -26.27
C LYS A 382 11.23 -17.84 -25.21
N ALA A 383 12.46 -17.32 -25.32
CA ALA A 383 12.95 -16.25 -24.45
C ALA A 383 12.16 -14.96 -24.65
N LYS A 384 11.80 -14.61 -25.88
CA LYS A 384 10.91 -13.45 -26.16
C LYS A 384 9.56 -13.63 -25.51
N VAL A 385 8.94 -14.81 -25.60
CA VAL A 385 7.67 -15.11 -24.92
C VAL A 385 7.79 -14.89 -23.42
N ALA A 386 8.88 -15.36 -22.79
CA ALA A 386 9.09 -15.18 -21.34
C ALA A 386 9.23 -13.69 -20.96
N VAL A 387 10.00 -12.92 -21.75
CA VAL A 387 10.17 -11.47 -21.56
C VAL A 387 8.84 -10.72 -21.76
N ASP A 388 8.10 -11.05 -22.82
CA ASP A 388 6.80 -10.45 -23.13
C ASP A 388 5.76 -10.76 -22.04
N MET A 389 5.82 -11.96 -21.44
CA MET A 389 4.95 -12.31 -20.31
C MET A 389 5.23 -11.47 -19.07
N ILE A 390 6.48 -11.19 -18.75
CA ILE A 390 6.80 -10.23 -17.68
C ILE A 390 6.24 -8.85 -18.04
N ALA A 391 6.58 -8.33 -19.21
CA ALA A 391 6.19 -7.01 -19.68
C ALA A 391 4.67 -6.80 -19.68
N SER A 392 3.91 -7.78 -20.17
CA SER A 392 2.45 -7.71 -20.27
C SER A 392 1.72 -7.76 -18.91
N ASN A 393 2.39 -8.26 -17.88
CA ASN A 393 1.86 -8.27 -16.52
C ASN A 393 2.27 -7.05 -15.69
N CYS A 394 3.19 -6.22 -16.20
CA CYS A 394 3.58 -4.97 -15.55
C CYS A 394 2.61 -3.85 -15.94
N GLU A 395 2.00 -3.21 -14.95
CA GLU A 395 1.18 -2.02 -15.19
C GLU A 395 2.06 -0.82 -15.56
N PRO A 396 1.50 0.22 -16.21
CA PRO A 396 2.20 1.48 -16.42
C PRO A 396 2.65 2.09 -15.09
N SER A 397 3.85 2.65 -15.07
CA SER A 397 4.41 3.37 -13.93
C SER A 397 3.54 4.56 -13.56
N LYS A 398 3.29 4.78 -12.28
CA LYS A 398 2.49 5.92 -11.78
C LYS A 398 2.85 6.31 -10.36
N VAL A 399 2.43 7.52 -10.00
CA VAL A 399 2.49 8.06 -8.65
C VAL A 399 1.11 7.94 -8.00
N SER A 400 1.06 7.46 -6.77
CA SER A 400 -0.17 7.38 -5.98
C SER A 400 0.03 8.00 -4.60
N ALA A 401 -0.92 8.81 -4.15
CA ALA A 401 -0.92 9.34 -2.79
C ALA A 401 -1.90 8.57 -1.90
N ILE A 402 -1.46 8.24 -0.71
CA ILE A 402 -2.21 7.46 0.27
C ILE A 402 -2.25 8.22 1.58
N PHE A 403 -3.46 8.55 2.03
CA PHE A 403 -3.68 9.07 3.38
C PHE A 403 -3.89 7.87 4.31
N VAL A 404 -2.81 7.39 4.91
CA VAL A 404 -2.83 6.17 5.73
C VAL A 404 -2.58 6.49 7.19
N GLY A 405 -3.27 5.76 8.03
CA GLY A 405 -2.95 5.60 9.43
C GLY A 405 -2.59 4.14 9.72
N GLY A 406 -2.10 3.92 10.91
CA GLY A 406 -1.84 2.59 11.40
C GLY A 406 -2.13 2.53 12.89
N SER A 407 -2.49 1.36 13.38
CA SER A 407 -2.61 1.12 14.80
C SER A 407 -1.24 0.81 15.38
N GLY A 408 -0.63 1.76 16.06
CA GLY A 408 0.66 1.61 16.74
C GLY A 408 0.63 0.55 17.85
N GLY A 409 1.81 0.15 18.31
CA GLY A 409 1.96 -0.84 19.38
C GLY A 409 1.19 -0.48 20.64
N SER A 410 1.31 0.75 21.09
CA SER A 410 0.62 1.30 22.26
C SER A 410 -0.90 1.21 22.14
N ALA A 411 -1.45 1.64 21.01
CA ALA A 411 -2.90 1.58 20.78
C ALA A 411 -3.41 0.14 20.82
N ARG A 412 -2.68 -0.80 20.23
CA ARG A 412 -3.05 -2.23 20.24
C ARG A 412 -2.92 -2.86 21.61
N ALA A 413 -1.87 -2.50 22.38
CA ALA A 413 -1.69 -2.98 23.75
C ALA A 413 -2.81 -2.50 24.69
N GLY A 414 -3.37 -1.32 24.43
CA GLY A 414 -4.57 -0.84 25.12
C GLY A 414 -5.83 -1.66 24.83
N VAL A 415 -5.90 -2.30 23.66
CA VAL A 415 -7.05 -3.15 23.28
C VAL A 415 -6.92 -4.55 23.86
N THR A 416 -5.73 -5.15 23.82
CA THR A 416 -5.51 -6.55 24.17
C THR A 416 -4.10 -6.80 24.69
N LYS A 417 -3.95 -7.81 25.52
CA LYS A 417 -2.65 -8.30 26.02
C LYS A 417 -1.83 -9.02 24.93
N ILE A 418 -2.44 -9.38 23.80
CA ILE A 418 -1.80 -10.13 22.72
C ILE A 418 -2.03 -9.41 21.37
N PRO A 419 -1.32 -8.30 21.10
CA PRO A 419 -1.56 -7.44 19.94
C PRO A 419 -1.56 -8.13 18.57
N VAL A 420 -0.77 -9.20 18.40
CA VAL A 420 -0.74 -9.96 17.15
C VAL A 420 -2.06 -10.67 16.84
N LYS A 421 -2.81 -11.07 17.86
CA LYS A 421 -4.14 -11.67 17.69
C LYS A 421 -5.17 -10.64 17.24
N LEU A 422 -5.06 -9.39 17.70
CA LEU A 422 -5.89 -8.30 17.21
C LEU A 422 -5.63 -8.02 15.73
N ASN A 423 -4.37 -7.99 15.30
CA ASN A 423 -4.03 -7.84 13.89
C ASN A 423 -4.74 -8.89 13.03
N ARG A 424 -4.63 -10.16 13.42
CA ARG A 424 -5.30 -11.26 12.73
C ARG A 424 -6.81 -11.10 12.72
N ALA A 425 -7.41 -10.77 13.86
CA ALA A 425 -8.86 -10.58 13.97
C ALA A 425 -9.38 -9.47 13.03
N ILE A 426 -8.62 -8.37 12.86
CA ILE A 426 -8.96 -7.29 11.93
C ILE A 426 -8.85 -7.79 10.47
N HIS A 427 -7.73 -8.42 10.11
CA HIS A 427 -7.52 -8.90 8.74
C HIS A 427 -8.49 -10.02 8.33
N GLU A 428 -8.93 -10.82 9.28
CA GLU A 428 -9.91 -11.90 9.09
C GLU A 428 -11.37 -11.40 9.20
N GLY A 429 -11.59 -10.11 9.43
CA GLY A 429 -12.94 -9.54 9.58
C GLY A 429 -13.68 -9.91 10.89
N ARG A 430 -12.99 -10.53 11.85
CA ARG A 430 -13.55 -10.88 13.18
C ARG A 430 -13.61 -9.67 14.12
N ALA A 431 -12.85 -8.64 13.85
CA ALA A 431 -12.89 -7.36 14.52
C ALA A 431 -13.02 -6.23 13.49
N LYS A 432 -13.95 -5.32 13.72
CA LYS A 432 -14.19 -4.14 12.89
C LYS A 432 -13.41 -2.96 13.47
N LEU A 433 -12.71 -2.24 12.62
CA LEU A 433 -12.05 -0.98 12.96
C LEU A 433 -12.81 0.19 12.35
N THR A 434 -13.10 1.19 13.17
CA THR A 434 -13.63 2.49 12.74
C THR A 434 -12.79 3.63 13.33
N VAL A 435 -12.90 4.81 12.75
CA VAL A 435 -12.21 6.01 13.23
C VAL A 435 -13.27 7.11 13.37
N GLY A 436 -13.58 7.50 14.59
CA GLY A 436 -14.67 8.45 14.86
C GLY A 436 -16.01 7.99 14.30
N GLY A 437 -16.27 6.68 14.32
CA GLY A 437 -17.45 6.05 13.71
C GLY A 437 -17.35 5.86 12.19
N ALA A 438 -16.38 6.50 11.50
CA ALA A 438 -16.22 6.36 10.06
C ALA A 438 -15.58 5.01 9.70
N PRO A 439 -15.99 4.35 8.61
CA PRO A 439 -15.38 3.12 8.14
C PRO A 439 -13.90 3.31 7.83
N ALA A 440 -13.09 2.31 8.18
CA ALA A 440 -11.68 2.25 7.84
C ALA A 440 -11.43 1.14 6.81
N TYR A 441 -10.56 1.41 5.83
CA TYR A 441 -10.14 0.45 4.82
C TYR A 441 -8.82 -0.14 5.26
N ILE A 442 -8.83 -1.44 5.55
CA ILE A 442 -7.64 -2.14 6.03
C ILE A 442 -6.79 -2.53 4.83
N LEU A 443 -5.52 -2.14 4.85
CA LEU A 443 -4.54 -2.54 3.85
C LEU A 443 -3.96 -3.92 4.22
N PRO A 444 -3.63 -4.76 3.23
CA PRO A 444 -2.91 -5.99 3.49
C PRO A 444 -1.52 -5.69 4.05
N GLY A 445 -1.06 -6.52 5.01
CA GLY A 445 0.27 -6.38 5.59
C GLY A 445 0.38 -6.97 6.99
N GLY A 446 1.55 -6.84 7.61
CA GLY A 446 1.85 -7.45 8.92
C GLY A 446 1.31 -6.71 10.15
N GLY A 447 0.84 -5.47 9.98
CA GLY A 447 0.25 -4.66 11.04
C GLY A 447 -1.22 -4.34 10.78
N ILE A 448 -1.79 -3.40 11.53
CA ILE A 448 -3.08 -2.81 11.22
C ILE A 448 -2.82 -1.47 10.53
N THR A 449 -2.65 -1.50 9.22
CA THR A 449 -2.55 -0.31 8.39
C THR A 449 -3.91 -0.06 7.74
N PHE A 450 -4.40 1.16 7.84
CA PHE A 450 -5.70 1.52 7.31
C PHE A 450 -5.67 2.92 6.68
N PHE A 451 -6.66 3.20 5.84
CA PHE A 451 -6.99 4.57 5.52
C PHE A 451 -8.49 4.82 5.67
N VAL A 452 -8.81 6.05 5.92
CA VAL A 452 -10.16 6.51 6.20
C VAL A 452 -10.37 7.85 5.52
N ASP A 453 -11.60 8.16 5.20
CA ASP A 453 -11.96 9.51 4.79
C ASP A 453 -11.97 10.43 6.02
N VAL A 454 -10.95 11.30 6.11
CA VAL A 454 -10.78 12.19 7.27
C VAL A 454 -11.92 13.20 7.37
N GLU A 455 -12.57 13.59 6.27
CA GLU A 455 -13.72 14.46 6.27
C GLU A 455 -14.94 13.83 6.94
N LYS A 456 -15.07 12.51 6.94
CA LYS A 456 -16.10 11.79 7.69
C LYS A 456 -15.81 11.72 9.19
N VAL A 457 -14.54 11.74 9.56
CA VAL A 457 -14.09 11.74 10.96
C VAL A 457 -14.19 13.15 11.53
N MET A 458 -13.76 14.13 10.76
CA MET A 458 -13.72 15.54 11.13
C MET A 458 -14.08 16.37 9.90
N VAL A 459 -15.22 17.01 9.96
CA VAL A 459 -15.69 17.89 8.88
C VAL A 459 -14.66 18.96 8.57
N ARG A 460 -14.29 19.06 7.27
CA ARG A 460 -13.30 20.02 6.78
C ARG A 460 -11.85 19.79 7.25
N ALA A 461 -11.50 18.57 7.67
CA ALA A 461 -10.12 18.25 8.11
C ALA A 461 -9.07 18.48 7.03
N PHE A 462 -9.45 18.46 5.74
CA PHE A 462 -8.56 18.73 4.60
C PHE A 462 -8.55 20.19 4.16
N THR A 463 -9.32 21.06 4.77
CA THR A 463 -9.36 22.47 4.41
C THR A 463 -8.32 23.25 5.19
N PHE A 464 -8.12 22.90 6.44
CA PHE A 464 -7.01 23.37 7.27
C PHE A 464 -6.71 22.36 8.37
N VAL A 465 -5.55 22.49 9.00
CA VAL A 465 -5.16 21.67 10.15
C VAL A 465 -5.01 22.59 11.35
N PRO A 466 -5.78 22.42 12.42
CA PRO A 466 -5.42 23.00 13.70
C PRO A 466 -4.19 22.25 14.22
N THR A 467 -3.09 22.95 14.38
CA THR A 467 -1.91 22.42 15.06
C THR A 467 -1.96 22.72 16.55
N PRO A 468 -1.47 21.85 17.41
CA PRO A 468 -0.92 20.54 17.17
C PRO A 468 -1.99 19.53 16.77
N ALA A 469 -1.70 18.29 16.67
CA ALA A 469 -2.55 17.24 16.17
C ALA A 469 -3.98 17.22 16.73
N THR A 470 -4.95 16.98 15.88
CA THR A 470 -6.30 16.62 16.27
C THR A 470 -6.37 15.14 16.62
N VAL A 471 -7.06 14.81 17.69
CA VAL A 471 -7.25 13.44 18.16
C VAL A 471 -8.61 12.93 17.74
N ALA A 472 -8.67 11.75 17.14
CA ALA A 472 -9.89 11.04 16.82
C ALA A 472 -9.99 9.72 17.58
N PRO A 473 -11.19 9.29 17.97
CA PRO A 473 -11.36 7.96 18.55
C PRO A 473 -11.09 6.89 17.50
N LEU A 474 -10.40 5.83 17.94
CA LEU A 474 -10.14 4.61 17.18
C LEU A 474 -10.91 3.48 17.85
N GLU A 475 -11.92 2.94 17.17
CA GLU A 475 -12.81 1.97 17.77
C GLU A 475 -12.60 0.58 17.16
N TYR A 476 -12.44 -0.41 18.04
CA TYR A 476 -12.35 -1.82 17.70
C TYR A 476 -13.59 -2.53 18.22
N THR A 477 -14.44 -3.00 17.31
CA THR A 477 -15.69 -3.68 17.67
C THR A 477 -15.66 -5.14 17.25
N MET A 478 -15.94 -6.04 18.17
CA MET A 478 -15.94 -7.48 17.95
C MET A 478 -16.89 -8.20 18.92
N ARG A 479 -17.20 -9.47 18.67
CA ARG A 479 -17.98 -10.28 19.61
C ARG A 479 -17.23 -10.43 20.94
N LEU A 480 -17.96 -10.51 22.04
CA LEU A 480 -17.36 -10.72 23.36
C LEU A 480 -16.44 -11.96 23.39
N LYS A 481 -16.87 -13.05 22.76
CA LYS A 481 -16.07 -14.29 22.66
C LYS A 481 -14.73 -14.01 21.97
N GLU A 482 -14.73 -13.36 20.82
CA GLU A 482 -13.51 -12.98 20.07
C GLU A 482 -12.59 -12.09 20.90
N TYR A 483 -13.18 -11.11 21.60
CA TYR A 483 -12.39 -10.21 22.46
C TYR A 483 -11.64 -10.96 23.57
N LEU A 484 -12.27 -11.94 24.19
CA LEU A 484 -11.63 -12.77 25.19
C LEU A 484 -10.54 -13.68 24.59
N GLU A 485 -10.79 -14.26 23.42
CA GLU A 485 -9.83 -15.12 22.70
C GLU A 485 -8.55 -14.39 22.28
N ILE A 486 -8.66 -13.12 21.91
CA ILE A 486 -7.47 -12.30 21.56
C ILE A 486 -6.72 -11.78 22.80
N GLY A 487 -7.13 -12.13 24.00
CA GLY A 487 -6.52 -11.69 25.25
C GLY A 487 -6.97 -10.31 25.73
N GLY A 488 -8.23 -9.97 25.48
CA GLY A 488 -8.83 -8.71 25.91
C GLY A 488 -8.79 -8.50 27.44
N HIS A 489 -8.83 -7.25 27.87
CA HIS A 489 -8.80 -6.83 29.27
C HIS A 489 -10.16 -7.05 29.93
N LYS A 490 -10.49 -8.32 30.26
CA LYS A 490 -11.78 -8.75 30.82
C LYS A 490 -12.19 -7.97 32.06
N GLU A 491 -11.25 -7.69 32.92
CA GLU A 491 -11.39 -6.97 34.19
C GLU A 491 -11.75 -5.50 34.04
N LYS A 492 -11.62 -4.94 32.83
CA LYS A 492 -11.90 -3.54 32.49
C LYS A 492 -13.20 -3.35 31.68
N ILE A 493 -13.92 -4.43 31.41
CA ILE A 493 -15.18 -4.38 30.67
C ILE A 493 -16.24 -3.65 31.50
N ARG A 494 -16.85 -2.64 30.90
CA ARG A 494 -17.97 -1.86 31.47
C ARG A 494 -19.23 -2.06 30.61
N LYS A 495 -20.39 -2.18 31.24
CA LYS A 495 -21.65 -2.24 30.49
C LYS A 495 -22.03 -0.86 29.93
N LEU A 496 -22.52 -0.80 28.72
CA LEU A 496 -22.92 0.46 28.06
C LEU A 496 -23.85 1.31 28.94
N LYS A 497 -24.83 0.69 29.58
CA LYS A 497 -25.77 1.38 30.47
C LYS A 497 -25.08 2.11 31.63
N ASP A 498 -23.96 1.59 32.15
CA ASP A 498 -23.24 2.18 33.27
C ASP A 498 -22.33 3.32 32.79
N VAL A 499 -21.77 3.18 31.57
CA VAL A 499 -21.00 4.26 30.92
C VAL A 499 -21.91 5.46 30.66
N LEU A 500 -23.09 5.24 30.08
CA LEU A 500 -24.04 6.31 29.77
C LEU A 500 -24.57 7.05 31.02
N LYS A 501 -24.72 6.36 32.16
CA LYS A 501 -25.06 7.01 33.42
C LYS A 501 -23.98 7.97 33.91
N GLY A 502 -22.71 7.66 33.67
CA GLY A 502 -21.58 8.51 34.05
C GLY A 502 -21.42 9.77 33.16
N ILE A 503 -21.96 9.77 31.94
CA ILE A 503 -21.89 10.92 31.03
C ILE A 503 -22.99 11.96 31.34
N LYS A 504 -24.07 11.56 31.99
CA LYS A 504 -25.20 12.44 32.33
C LYS A 504 -24.98 13.24 33.63
N ARG A 505 -23.78 13.17 34.20
CA ARG A 505 -23.35 13.99 35.34
C ARG A 505 -22.28 15.00 34.87
#